data_f6b796c6c16d0ba51b52a2ee92f9984d
#
_entry.id   f6b796c6c16d0ba51b52a2ee92f9984d
#
_cell.length_a   1.000
_cell.length_b   1.000
_cell.length_c   1.000
_cell.angle_alpha   90.00
_cell.angle_beta   90.00
_cell.angle_gamma   90.00
#
_symmetry.space_group_name_H-M   'P 1'
#
loop_
_entity.id
_entity.type
_entity.pdbx_description
1 polymer ?
#
loop_
_entity_poly.entity_id
_entity_poly.type
_entity_poly.pdbx_seq_one_letter_code
_entity_poly.pdbx_strand_id
1 'polypeptide(L)'
;MRFPIVLMTLGFAFWGSVSVSLAQSAGEVCAACHADQIKKIQGTAHADVGCATCHQRHETYPHPAGVPKPQCSECHATIVGEHAASVHGQALKQGNQAAPTCDVCHGDPHETKDTKAETFRQGVPDLCGMCHSEIADQFKASVHGQAVARGIAEAPVCTNCHGEHEILSPKNVRSSVNAAHVRDTCGQCHGNVQLSKRFGFPSDRMVSFDASFHGLAARAGSQSVANCASCHGVHNILPSSDPRSTINPKNLAATCGRCHPGAGTRFVIGTVHEIPGRAEPPAVRWARIGYSILIPLAVGLMFLHNAGDWLRKLRARRFRPAGQAMPQAFPPVTASGQIRMYPFERIQHALLVASFTTLVWTGFALKYPDHWWASILVIWEHDFPVRGVVHRIAAAVLMAVAATHVVSLISSGRLRRHWKQLWPRRSDVPEALFNFAYNLGLTGQRPYLSAHSYVEKAEYWAVAWGTVIMGLTGVMLWANNLTLHFLPKAALDFATTVHFYEAVLASLAIVVWHFYSVIFDPDVYPLETAFLTGISVKEHEAEAGPEMEPEAGPESEEYPPQ
;
A
#
# COMPACT_ATOMS: atom_id res chain seq x y z
N MET A 1 1.58 47.66 20.93
CA MET A 1 1.64 48.86 20.10
C MET A 1 0.35 48.95 19.33
N ARG A 2 -0.45 49.97 19.62
CA ARG A 2 -1.72 50.28 18.94
C ARG A 2 -1.41 51.12 17.72
N PHE A 3 -2.01 50.81 16.55
CA PHE A 3 -2.17 51.79 15.47
C PHE A 3 -3.60 51.70 14.91
N PRO A 4 -4.14 52.82 14.47
CA PRO A 4 -5.57 53.07 14.46
C PRO A 4 -6.24 52.79 13.10
N ILE A 5 -7.52 52.53 13.23
CA ILE A 5 -8.52 52.48 12.17
C ILE A 5 -8.71 53.86 11.57
N VAL A 6 -8.55 54.02 10.26
CA VAL A 6 -9.07 55.18 9.53
C VAL A 6 -10.23 54.70 8.65
N LEU A 7 -11.40 55.17 9.00
CA LEU A 7 -12.60 55.16 8.20
C LEU A 7 -12.38 55.97 6.91
N MET A 8 -12.73 55.38 5.77
CA MET A 8 -13.05 56.13 4.56
C MET A 8 -14.35 55.57 3.98
N THR A 9 -15.47 56.15 4.45
CA THR A 9 -16.74 56.13 3.75
C THR A 9 -16.73 57.24 2.72
N LEU A 10 -17.03 56.94 1.45
CA LEU A 10 -17.82 57.75 0.53
C LEU A 10 -17.91 57.15 -0.87
N GLY A 11 -19.11 56.79 -1.26
CA GLY A 11 -19.67 57.16 -2.55
C GLY A 11 -19.44 56.20 -3.74
N PHE A 12 -20.24 55.17 -3.87
CA PHE A 12 -20.71 54.69 -5.18
C PHE A 12 -22.15 54.15 -5.07
N ALA A 13 -23.08 55.07 -4.99
CA ALA A 13 -24.45 54.82 -5.37
C ALA A 13 -24.64 55.37 -6.82
N PHE A 14 -25.41 54.64 -7.59
CA PHE A 14 -25.79 54.97 -9.00
C PHE A 14 -24.88 54.37 -10.08
N TRP A 15 -25.10 53.06 -10.37
CA TRP A 15 -25.17 52.55 -11.75
C TRP A 15 -25.58 51.06 -11.70
N GLY A 16 -26.89 50.80 -11.59
CA GLY A 16 -27.38 49.42 -11.51
C GLY A 16 -28.86 49.28 -11.84
N SER A 17 -29.41 50.13 -12.72
CA SER A 17 -30.88 50.09 -12.92
C SER A 17 -31.34 50.18 -14.39
N VAL A 18 -30.41 49.96 -15.39
CA VAL A 18 -30.82 50.11 -16.80
C VAL A 18 -30.86 48.78 -17.56
N SER A 19 -30.24 47.71 -17.03
CA SER A 19 -30.14 46.44 -17.77
C SER A 19 -31.36 45.50 -17.59
N VAL A 20 -32.18 45.69 -16.57
CA VAL A 20 -33.32 44.79 -16.30
C VAL A 20 -34.57 45.13 -17.14
N SER A 21 -34.71 46.38 -17.57
CA SER A 21 -35.89 46.81 -18.33
C SER A 21 -35.94 46.35 -19.79
N LEU A 22 -34.77 46.07 -20.41
CA LEU A 22 -34.74 45.67 -21.81
C LEU A 22 -35.02 44.17 -22.03
N ALA A 23 -34.72 43.33 -21.06
CA ALA A 23 -35.00 41.90 -21.14
C ALA A 23 -36.50 41.59 -20.96
N GLN A 24 -37.20 42.32 -20.07
CA GLN A 24 -38.63 42.17 -19.88
C GLN A 24 -39.45 42.62 -21.10
N SER A 25 -39.02 43.68 -21.80
CA SER A 25 -39.72 44.16 -23.01
C SER A 25 -39.56 43.21 -24.22
N ALA A 26 -38.45 42.51 -24.34
CA ALA A 26 -38.24 41.52 -25.43
C ALA A 26 -39.09 40.25 -25.22
N GLY A 27 -39.35 39.84 -23.98
CA GLY A 27 -40.22 38.70 -23.65
C GLY A 27 -41.71 38.98 -24.00
N GLU A 28 -42.19 40.20 -23.77
CA GLU A 28 -43.57 40.61 -24.08
C GLU A 28 -43.88 40.56 -25.57
N VAL A 29 -42.94 40.93 -26.42
CA VAL A 29 -43.11 40.86 -27.88
C VAL A 29 -43.22 39.41 -28.38
N CYS A 30 -42.43 38.50 -27.86
CA CYS A 30 -42.48 37.07 -28.22
C CYS A 30 -43.76 36.41 -27.71
N ALA A 31 -44.29 36.86 -26.57
CA ALA A 31 -45.50 36.34 -25.92
C ALA A 31 -46.77 36.47 -26.79
N ALA A 32 -46.82 37.45 -27.66
CA ALA A 32 -47.96 37.67 -28.56
C ALA A 32 -48.21 36.48 -29.51
N CYS A 33 -47.16 35.71 -29.86
CA CYS A 33 -47.27 34.56 -30.77
C CYS A 33 -46.86 33.24 -30.09
N HIS A 34 -46.00 33.28 -29.05
CA HIS A 34 -45.42 32.12 -28.40
C HIS A 34 -45.82 32.00 -26.91
N ALA A 35 -47.05 32.35 -26.57
CA ALA A 35 -47.54 32.33 -25.18
C ALA A 35 -47.39 30.99 -24.49
N ASP A 36 -47.57 29.87 -25.20
CA ASP A 36 -47.42 28.52 -24.65
C ASP A 36 -45.96 28.22 -24.27
N GLN A 37 -44.96 28.65 -25.02
CA GLN A 37 -43.56 28.46 -24.72
C GLN A 37 -43.12 29.27 -23.49
N ILE A 38 -43.66 30.49 -23.36
CA ILE A 38 -43.42 31.30 -22.16
C ILE A 38 -43.98 30.65 -20.92
N LYS A 39 -45.20 30.12 -21.01
CA LYS A 39 -45.83 29.40 -19.88
C LYS A 39 -45.00 28.17 -19.47
N LYS A 40 -44.43 27.44 -20.44
CA LYS A 40 -43.60 26.26 -20.19
C LYS A 40 -42.29 26.62 -19.49
N ILE A 41 -41.58 27.66 -19.93
CA ILE A 41 -40.30 28.06 -19.39
C ILE A 41 -40.35 28.66 -17.99
N GLN A 42 -41.49 29.29 -17.62
CA GLN A 42 -41.69 29.98 -16.31
C GLN A 42 -41.43 29.11 -15.09
N GLY A 43 -41.56 27.79 -15.20
CA GLY A 43 -41.29 26.85 -14.09
C GLY A 43 -39.92 26.18 -14.12
N THR A 44 -39.03 26.63 -14.97
CA THR A 44 -37.76 25.95 -15.22
C THR A 44 -36.55 26.75 -14.74
N ALA A 45 -35.36 26.15 -14.75
CA ALA A 45 -34.08 26.82 -14.46
C ALA A 45 -33.77 27.94 -15.45
N HIS A 46 -34.43 27.98 -16.62
CA HIS A 46 -34.26 29.02 -17.67
C HIS A 46 -35.35 30.12 -17.61
N ALA A 47 -36.20 30.14 -16.58
CA ALA A 47 -37.32 31.11 -16.47
C ALA A 47 -36.88 32.58 -16.60
N ASP A 48 -35.71 32.92 -16.07
CA ASP A 48 -35.15 34.27 -16.11
C ASP A 48 -34.24 34.55 -17.34
N VAL A 49 -34.10 33.59 -18.27
CA VAL A 49 -33.31 33.74 -19.48
C VAL A 49 -34.18 34.33 -20.57
N GLY A 50 -33.74 35.46 -21.13
CA GLY A 50 -34.47 36.12 -22.24
C GLY A 50 -34.52 35.25 -23.49
N CYS A 51 -35.65 35.26 -24.21
CA CYS A 51 -35.86 34.43 -25.40
C CYS A 51 -34.76 34.62 -26.47
N ALA A 52 -34.35 35.88 -26.73
CA ALA A 52 -33.31 36.22 -27.67
C ALA A 52 -31.91 35.73 -27.30
N THR A 53 -31.68 35.35 -26.05
CA THR A 53 -30.40 34.75 -25.61
C THR A 53 -30.18 33.39 -26.27
N CYS A 54 -31.24 32.62 -26.47
CA CYS A 54 -31.19 31.31 -27.12
C CYS A 54 -31.59 31.42 -28.61
N HIS A 55 -32.60 32.24 -28.91
CA HIS A 55 -33.21 32.40 -30.26
C HIS A 55 -32.67 33.64 -30.96
N GLN A 56 -31.44 33.57 -31.43
CA GLN A 56 -30.81 34.66 -32.18
C GLN A 56 -31.47 34.83 -33.53
N ARG A 57 -31.59 36.08 -34.03
CA ARG A 57 -32.20 36.46 -35.32
C ARG A 57 -33.70 36.14 -35.46
N HIS A 58 -34.46 36.14 -34.35
CA HIS A 58 -35.90 35.93 -34.34
C HIS A 58 -36.68 37.25 -34.12
N GLU A 59 -36.01 38.42 -34.23
CA GLU A 59 -36.60 39.72 -33.93
C GLU A 59 -37.61 40.19 -34.98
N THR A 60 -37.55 39.61 -36.18
CA THR A 60 -38.46 40.01 -37.28
C THR A 60 -39.44 38.89 -37.62
N TYR A 61 -40.67 39.26 -38.04
CA TYR A 61 -41.71 38.33 -38.48
C TYR A 61 -42.08 38.62 -39.95
N PRO A 62 -42.20 37.60 -40.81
CA PRO A 62 -41.85 36.18 -40.54
C PRO A 62 -40.35 36.01 -40.28
N HIS A 63 -40.02 35.01 -39.44
CA HIS A 63 -38.61 34.73 -39.11
C HIS A 63 -37.82 34.37 -40.34
N PRO A 64 -36.57 34.83 -40.48
CA PRO A 64 -35.71 34.50 -41.62
C PRO A 64 -35.51 32.98 -41.75
N ALA A 65 -35.43 32.50 -42.97
CA ALA A 65 -35.06 31.12 -43.22
C ALA A 65 -33.62 30.87 -42.75
N GLY A 66 -33.38 29.68 -42.14
CA GLY A 66 -32.03 29.26 -41.71
C GLY A 66 -31.53 29.92 -40.44
N VAL A 67 -32.41 30.37 -39.52
CA VAL A 67 -32.00 30.76 -38.18
C VAL A 67 -31.29 29.60 -37.47
N PRO A 68 -30.18 29.87 -36.76
CA PRO A 68 -29.42 28.84 -36.09
C PRO A 68 -30.23 28.25 -34.94
N LYS A 69 -30.08 26.94 -34.73
CA LYS A 69 -30.60 26.29 -33.51
C LYS A 69 -29.80 26.77 -32.29
N PRO A 70 -30.46 26.97 -31.14
CA PRO A 70 -29.77 27.32 -29.88
C PRO A 70 -28.63 26.37 -29.56
N GLN A 71 -27.52 26.91 -29.09
CA GLN A 71 -26.33 26.16 -28.74
C GLN A 71 -26.16 26.19 -27.20
N CYS A 72 -26.35 25.06 -26.54
CA CYS A 72 -26.18 24.94 -25.07
C CYS A 72 -24.76 25.33 -24.61
N SER A 73 -23.75 25.16 -25.50
CA SER A 73 -22.35 25.47 -25.23
C SER A 73 -22.06 26.96 -24.98
N GLU A 74 -22.94 27.86 -25.39
CA GLU A 74 -22.74 29.31 -25.18
C GLU A 74 -22.77 29.67 -23.67
N CYS A 75 -23.57 28.95 -22.89
CA CYS A 75 -23.64 29.14 -21.45
C CYS A 75 -23.09 27.94 -20.66
N HIS A 76 -23.19 26.72 -21.18
CA HIS A 76 -22.83 25.47 -20.52
C HIS A 76 -21.57 24.82 -21.15
N ALA A 77 -20.57 25.63 -21.54
CA ALA A 77 -19.38 25.16 -22.28
C ALA A 77 -18.65 24.00 -21.57
N THR A 78 -18.48 24.06 -20.26
CA THR A 78 -17.83 23.00 -19.46
C THR A 78 -18.60 21.69 -19.54
N ILE A 79 -19.91 21.74 -19.31
CA ILE A 79 -20.78 20.55 -19.33
C ILE A 79 -20.85 19.92 -20.73
N VAL A 80 -20.91 20.77 -21.78
CA VAL A 80 -20.86 20.27 -23.15
C VAL A 80 -19.52 19.60 -23.45
N GLY A 81 -18.42 20.16 -22.94
CA GLY A 81 -17.09 19.55 -23.05
C GLY A 81 -17.01 18.18 -22.34
N GLU A 82 -17.56 18.08 -21.13
CA GLU A 82 -17.65 16.81 -20.38
C GLU A 82 -18.48 15.76 -21.12
N HIS A 83 -19.67 16.17 -21.61
CA HIS A 83 -20.52 15.28 -22.40
C HIS A 83 -19.83 14.84 -23.71
N ALA A 84 -19.16 15.75 -24.40
CA ALA A 84 -18.42 15.42 -25.63
C ALA A 84 -17.27 14.42 -25.38
N ALA A 85 -16.67 14.44 -24.18
CA ALA A 85 -15.64 13.48 -23.76
C ALA A 85 -16.23 12.12 -23.32
N SER A 86 -17.52 12.07 -22.99
CA SER A 86 -18.21 10.86 -22.52
C SER A 86 -18.38 9.80 -23.63
N VAL A 87 -18.75 8.57 -23.22
CA VAL A 87 -19.12 7.51 -24.18
C VAL A 87 -20.29 7.90 -25.07
N HIS A 88 -21.24 8.69 -24.55
CA HIS A 88 -22.40 9.17 -25.28
C HIS A 88 -21.99 10.22 -26.33
N GLY A 89 -21.22 11.22 -25.93
CA GLY A 89 -20.72 12.26 -26.84
C GLY A 89 -19.79 11.70 -27.94
N GLN A 90 -18.96 10.74 -27.60
CA GLN A 90 -18.12 10.04 -28.58
C GLN A 90 -18.97 9.23 -29.58
N ALA A 91 -20.04 8.57 -29.11
CA ALA A 91 -20.96 7.86 -30.01
C ALA A 91 -21.68 8.82 -30.97
N LEU A 92 -22.14 9.99 -30.48
CA LEU A 92 -22.72 11.05 -31.33
C LEU A 92 -21.74 11.53 -32.38
N LYS A 93 -20.47 11.78 -31.99
CA LYS A 93 -19.41 12.22 -32.92
C LYS A 93 -19.12 11.17 -33.99
N GLN A 94 -19.31 9.89 -33.69
CA GLN A 94 -19.18 8.78 -34.63
C GLN A 94 -20.42 8.58 -35.50
N GLY A 95 -21.44 9.43 -35.39
CA GLY A 95 -22.66 9.40 -36.20
C GLY A 95 -23.77 8.50 -35.64
N ASN A 96 -23.64 7.96 -34.40
CA ASN A 96 -24.70 7.19 -33.77
C ASN A 96 -25.83 8.10 -33.28
N GLN A 97 -26.90 8.17 -34.08
CA GLN A 97 -28.09 8.99 -33.80
C GLN A 97 -28.93 8.50 -32.59
N ALA A 98 -28.69 7.29 -32.11
CA ALA A 98 -29.38 6.75 -30.95
C ALA A 98 -28.69 7.16 -29.62
N ALA A 99 -27.50 7.77 -29.67
CA ALA A 99 -26.83 8.26 -28.47
C ALA A 99 -27.57 9.52 -27.93
N PRO A 100 -27.72 9.69 -26.60
CA PRO A 100 -28.51 10.77 -26.03
C PRO A 100 -27.85 12.14 -26.22
N THR A 101 -28.65 13.11 -26.59
CA THR A 101 -28.36 14.55 -26.55
C THR A 101 -28.86 15.14 -25.22
N CYS A 102 -28.58 16.41 -24.95
CA CYS A 102 -28.90 17.06 -23.68
C CYS A 102 -30.40 16.97 -23.34
N ASP A 103 -31.24 17.18 -24.33
CA ASP A 103 -32.71 17.18 -24.19
C ASP A 103 -33.30 15.80 -23.84
N VAL A 104 -32.63 14.70 -24.21
CA VAL A 104 -33.07 13.35 -23.83
C VAL A 104 -33.09 13.19 -22.30
N CYS A 105 -32.09 13.76 -21.62
CA CYS A 105 -31.97 13.68 -20.16
C CYS A 105 -32.71 14.82 -19.46
N HIS A 106 -32.54 16.04 -19.94
CA HIS A 106 -33.04 17.24 -19.27
C HIS A 106 -34.44 17.67 -19.72
N GLY A 107 -34.98 17.09 -20.78
CA GLY A 107 -36.24 17.48 -21.38
C GLY A 107 -36.09 18.61 -22.37
N ASP A 108 -37.24 19.06 -22.94
CA ASP A 108 -37.27 20.19 -23.84
C ASP A 108 -36.69 21.43 -23.14
N PRO A 109 -35.88 22.29 -23.81
CA PRO A 109 -35.31 23.50 -23.24
C PRO A 109 -36.33 24.46 -22.59
N HIS A 110 -37.58 24.46 -23.05
CA HIS A 110 -38.68 25.26 -22.45
C HIS A 110 -39.37 24.54 -21.29
N GLU A 111 -39.11 23.23 -21.09
CA GLU A 111 -39.64 22.38 -20.01
C GLU A 111 -38.51 21.68 -19.25
N THR A 112 -37.34 22.33 -19.13
CA THR A 112 -36.16 21.75 -18.49
C THR A 112 -36.49 21.29 -17.07
N LYS A 113 -36.21 20.03 -16.79
CA LYS A 113 -36.41 19.42 -15.48
C LYS A 113 -35.51 20.06 -14.45
N ASP A 114 -36.04 20.31 -13.25
CA ASP A 114 -35.23 20.72 -12.11
C ASP A 114 -34.36 19.54 -11.62
N THR A 115 -33.07 19.58 -11.96
CA THR A 115 -32.11 18.53 -11.60
C THR A 115 -31.78 18.46 -10.12
N LYS A 116 -32.15 19.51 -9.33
CA LYS A 116 -32.02 19.55 -7.87
C LYS A 116 -33.20 18.90 -7.17
N ALA A 117 -34.33 18.70 -7.86
CA ALA A 117 -35.48 18.05 -7.29
C ALA A 117 -35.23 16.57 -7.00
N GLU A 118 -35.63 16.11 -5.84
CA GLU A 118 -35.53 14.70 -5.45
C GLU A 118 -36.26 13.78 -6.45
N THR A 119 -37.36 14.25 -7.05
CA THR A 119 -38.09 13.53 -8.10
C THR A 119 -37.27 13.30 -9.37
N PHE A 120 -36.39 14.24 -9.75
CA PHE A 120 -35.46 14.06 -10.87
C PHE A 120 -34.46 12.96 -10.53
N ARG A 121 -33.84 13.04 -9.33
CA ARG A 121 -32.86 12.07 -8.88
C ARG A 121 -33.45 10.66 -8.81
N GLN A 122 -34.65 10.51 -8.23
CA GLN A 122 -35.35 9.23 -8.16
C GLN A 122 -35.73 8.68 -9.54
N GLY A 123 -35.94 9.54 -10.53
CA GLY A 123 -36.27 9.19 -11.91
C GLY A 123 -35.03 8.79 -12.76
N VAL A 124 -33.80 9.00 -12.29
CA VAL A 124 -32.57 8.68 -13.05
C VAL A 124 -32.50 7.22 -13.51
N PRO A 125 -32.86 6.21 -12.70
CA PRO A 125 -32.86 4.82 -13.18
C PRO A 125 -33.84 4.55 -14.32
N ASP A 126 -34.99 5.22 -14.36
CA ASP A 126 -35.96 5.10 -15.45
C ASP A 126 -35.45 5.84 -16.71
N LEU A 127 -34.86 6.99 -16.51
CA LEU A 127 -34.28 7.80 -17.58
C LEU A 127 -33.15 7.04 -18.31
N CYS A 128 -32.20 6.47 -17.57
CA CYS A 128 -31.16 5.62 -18.13
C CYS A 128 -31.75 4.34 -18.75
N GLY A 129 -32.78 3.80 -18.11
CA GLY A 129 -33.49 2.57 -18.52
C GLY A 129 -34.20 2.66 -19.87
N MET A 130 -34.48 3.86 -20.38
CA MET A 130 -35.07 4.02 -21.74
C MET A 130 -34.18 3.36 -22.82
N CYS A 131 -32.86 3.36 -22.61
CA CYS A 131 -31.90 2.72 -23.52
C CYS A 131 -31.17 1.52 -22.87
N HIS A 132 -30.97 1.55 -21.55
CA HIS A 132 -30.26 0.53 -20.77
C HIS A 132 -31.24 -0.27 -19.90
N SER A 133 -32.33 -0.79 -20.49
CA SER A 133 -33.44 -1.40 -19.77
C SER A 133 -33.01 -2.58 -18.86
N GLU A 134 -32.22 -3.52 -19.38
CA GLU A 134 -31.73 -4.68 -18.59
C GLU A 134 -30.93 -4.24 -17.37
N ILE A 135 -30.06 -3.23 -17.54
CA ILE A 135 -29.24 -2.70 -16.45
C ILE A 135 -30.08 -1.98 -15.41
N ALA A 136 -31.08 -1.22 -15.87
CA ALA A 136 -32.04 -0.53 -14.99
C ALA A 136 -32.86 -1.53 -14.18
N ASP A 137 -33.31 -2.62 -14.77
CA ASP A 137 -34.06 -3.69 -14.08
C ASP A 137 -33.20 -4.38 -13.02
N GLN A 138 -31.92 -4.68 -13.35
CA GLN A 138 -30.97 -5.22 -12.38
C GLN A 138 -30.76 -4.26 -11.21
N PHE A 139 -30.59 -2.95 -11.49
CA PHE A 139 -30.42 -1.94 -10.47
C PHE A 139 -31.67 -1.81 -9.57
N LYS A 140 -32.86 -1.75 -10.16
CA LYS A 140 -34.14 -1.68 -9.41
C LYS A 140 -34.34 -2.88 -8.48
N ALA A 141 -33.87 -4.07 -8.88
CA ALA A 141 -33.90 -5.26 -8.04
C ALA A 141 -32.86 -5.25 -6.91
N SER A 142 -31.85 -4.41 -6.99
CA SER A 142 -30.75 -4.31 -6.02
C SER A 142 -31.16 -3.63 -4.72
N VAL A 143 -30.31 -3.74 -3.67
CA VAL A 143 -30.50 -3.02 -2.40
C VAL A 143 -30.53 -1.50 -2.60
N HIS A 144 -29.76 -0.97 -3.55
CA HIS A 144 -29.71 0.45 -3.87
C HIS A 144 -30.99 0.91 -4.56
N GLY A 145 -31.42 0.20 -5.60
CA GLY A 145 -32.66 0.53 -6.31
C GLY A 145 -33.90 0.45 -5.42
N GLN A 146 -33.97 -0.56 -4.55
CA GLN A 146 -35.04 -0.66 -3.56
C GLN A 146 -35.02 0.47 -2.53
N ALA A 147 -33.84 0.97 -2.17
CA ALA A 147 -33.70 2.13 -1.29
C ALA A 147 -34.16 3.42 -1.98
N VAL A 148 -33.82 3.61 -3.26
CA VAL A 148 -34.32 4.73 -4.09
C VAL A 148 -35.83 4.67 -4.20
N ALA A 149 -36.43 3.51 -4.49
CA ALA A 149 -37.88 3.33 -4.59
C ALA A 149 -38.63 3.63 -3.28
N ARG A 150 -37.94 3.50 -2.13
CA ARG A 150 -38.46 3.90 -0.81
C ARG A 150 -38.26 5.38 -0.49
N GLY A 151 -37.73 6.19 -1.40
CA GLY A 151 -37.49 7.61 -1.20
C GLY A 151 -36.30 7.94 -0.30
N ILE A 152 -35.32 7.05 -0.17
CA ILE A 152 -34.12 7.33 0.61
C ILE A 152 -33.20 8.23 -0.22
N ALA A 153 -33.06 9.48 0.20
CA ALA A 153 -32.31 10.50 -0.52
C ALA A 153 -30.80 10.20 -0.64
N GLU A 154 -30.22 9.48 0.29
CA GLU A 154 -28.83 9.10 0.29
C GLU A 154 -28.54 7.82 -0.51
N ALA A 155 -29.57 7.09 -0.97
CA ALA A 155 -29.35 5.91 -1.79
C ALA A 155 -28.77 6.31 -3.16
N PRO A 156 -27.72 5.66 -3.65
CA PRO A 156 -27.09 6.06 -4.91
C PRO A 156 -28.01 5.73 -6.11
N VAL A 157 -27.95 6.58 -7.14
CA VAL A 157 -28.50 6.32 -8.46
C VAL A 157 -27.37 6.15 -9.47
N CYS A 158 -27.69 5.93 -10.74
CA CYS A 158 -26.69 5.62 -11.79
C CYS A 158 -25.53 6.63 -11.83
N THR A 159 -25.88 7.94 -11.73
CA THR A 159 -24.89 9.03 -11.82
C THR A 159 -23.93 9.08 -10.64
N ASN A 160 -24.29 8.58 -9.48
CA ASN A 160 -23.38 8.54 -8.32
C ASN A 160 -22.18 7.60 -8.53
N CYS A 161 -22.33 6.58 -9.40
CA CYS A 161 -21.25 5.66 -9.73
C CYS A 161 -20.59 6.03 -11.05
N HIS A 162 -21.37 6.41 -12.08
CA HIS A 162 -20.87 6.60 -13.44
C HIS A 162 -20.50 8.05 -13.79
N GLY A 163 -20.84 9.01 -12.93
CA GLY A 163 -20.78 10.44 -13.23
C GLY A 163 -22.03 10.91 -13.94
N GLU A 164 -22.15 12.23 -14.13
CA GLU A 164 -23.35 12.87 -14.71
C GLU A 164 -23.17 13.13 -16.19
N HIS A 165 -22.17 13.91 -16.58
CA HIS A 165 -21.93 14.33 -17.96
C HIS A 165 -20.71 13.63 -18.58
N GLU A 166 -19.59 13.51 -17.87
CA GLU A 166 -18.42 12.76 -18.30
C GLU A 166 -18.57 11.26 -17.94
N ILE A 167 -19.56 10.58 -18.51
CA ILE A 167 -19.74 9.14 -18.32
C ILE A 167 -18.68 8.40 -19.14
N LEU A 168 -17.65 7.88 -18.47
CA LEU A 168 -16.53 7.21 -19.12
C LEU A 168 -16.70 5.68 -19.12
N SER A 169 -16.12 5.03 -20.15
CA SER A 169 -16.04 3.58 -20.20
C SER A 169 -15.32 3.01 -18.96
N PRO A 170 -15.74 1.86 -18.39
CA PRO A 170 -15.01 1.19 -17.30
C PRO A 170 -13.54 0.87 -17.65
N LYS A 171 -13.18 0.81 -18.93
CA LYS A 171 -11.80 0.62 -19.38
C LYS A 171 -10.96 1.90 -19.32
N ASN A 172 -11.58 3.06 -19.25
CA ASN A 172 -10.86 4.32 -19.13
C ASN A 172 -10.32 4.48 -17.70
N VAL A 173 -9.04 4.74 -17.57
CA VAL A 173 -8.36 4.89 -16.26
C VAL A 173 -8.91 6.05 -15.42
N ARG A 174 -9.58 7.05 -16.03
CA ARG A 174 -10.22 8.15 -15.30
C ARG A 174 -11.65 7.84 -14.85
N SER A 175 -12.24 6.75 -15.32
CA SER A 175 -13.62 6.39 -14.98
C SER A 175 -13.73 6.04 -13.49
N SER A 176 -14.73 6.58 -12.80
CA SER A 176 -15.06 6.23 -11.42
C SER A 176 -15.42 4.75 -11.22
N VAL A 177 -15.83 4.08 -12.28
CA VAL A 177 -16.13 2.64 -12.31
C VAL A 177 -15.01 1.79 -12.92
N ASN A 178 -13.86 2.39 -13.20
CA ASN A 178 -12.65 1.63 -13.53
C ASN A 178 -12.24 0.75 -12.34
N ALA A 179 -11.66 -0.42 -12.61
CA ALA A 179 -11.26 -1.37 -11.57
C ALA A 179 -10.40 -0.74 -10.45
N ALA A 180 -9.54 0.23 -10.80
CA ALA A 180 -8.71 0.97 -9.87
C ALA A 180 -9.50 1.91 -8.93
N HIS A 181 -10.68 2.40 -9.37
CA HIS A 181 -11.45 3.40 -8.64
C HIS A 181 -12.72 2.85 -7.96
N VAL A 182 -13.13 1.62 -8.27
CA VAL A 182 -14.34 0.99 -7.69
C VAL A 182 -14.32 1.04 -6.16
N ARG A 183 -13.16 0.81 -5.54
CA ARG A 183 -13.00 0.89 -4.07
C ARG A 183 -13.41 2.26 -3.56
N ASP A 184 -12.94 3.33 -4.20
CA ASP A 184 -13.19 4.70 -3.74
C ASP A 184 -14.64 5.12 -4.02
N THR A 185 -15.18 4.75 -5.16
CA THR A 185 -16.59 4.97 -5.52
C THR A 185 -17.53 4.34 -4.50
N CYS A 186 -17.33 3.08 -4.13
CA CYS A 186 -18.12 2.44 -3.07
C CYS A 186 -17.86 3.06 -1.69
N GLY A 187 -16.59 3.43 -1.45
CA GLY A 187 -16.09 3.95 -0.18
C GLY A 187 -16.69 5.30 0.22
N GLN A 188 -17.10 6.13 -0.74
CA GLN A 188 -17.73 7.43 -0.48
C GLN A 188 -18.92 7.29 0.49
N CYS A 189 -19.72 6.24 0.34
CA CYS A 189 -20.86 5.95 1.21
C CYS A 189 -20.54 4.87 2.25
N HIS A 190 -19.96 3.74 1.84
CA HIS A 190 -19.71 2.59 2.72
C HIS A 190 -18.56 2.80 3.72
N GLY A 191 -17.75 3.83 3.57
CA GLY A 191 -16.77 4.30 4.55
C GLY A 191 -17.31 5.39 5.49
N ASN A 192 -18.52 5.90 5.22
CA ASN A 192 -19.09 7.00 5.99
C ASN A 192 -19.77 6.50 7.27
N VAL A 193 -19.22 6.87 8.43
CA VAL A 193 -19.70 6.45 9.75
C VAL A 193 -21.12 6.95 10.04
N GLN A 194 -21.50 8.14 9.55
CA GLN A 194 -22.83 8.70 9.79
C GLN A 194 -23.90 7.93 9.01
N LEU A 195 -23.65 7.64 7.73
CA LEU A 195 -24.54 6.82 6.92
C LEU A 195 -24.64 5.40 7.46
N SER A 196 -23.50 4.83 7.87
CA SER A 196 -23.45 3.52 8.52
C SER A 196 -24.35 3.42 9.75
N LYS A 197 -24.27 4.40 10.65
CA LYS A 197 -25.13 4.46 11.84
C LYS A 197 -26.61 4.63 11.50
N ARG A 198 -26.90 5.47 10.50
CA ARG A 198 -28.29 5.77 10.10
C ARG A 198 -28.99 4.57 9.45
N PHE A 199 -28.28 3.84 8.60
CA PHE A 199 -28.84 2.74 7.79
C PHE A 199 -28.47 1.35 8.26
N GLY A 200 -27.67 1.23 9.34
CA GLY A 200 -27.36 -0.05 9.97
C GLY A 200 -26.37 -0.94 9.22
N PHE A 201 -25.58 -0.40 8.28
CA PHE A 201 -24.51 -1.16 7.62
C PHE A 201 -23.15 -0.87 8.26
N PRO A 202 -22.20 -1.84 8.29
CA PRO A 202 -20.90 -1.63 8.91
C PRO A 202 -20.01 -0.68 8.10
N SER A 203 -19.50 0.40 8.71
CA SER A 203 -18.53 1.34 8.09
C SER A 203 -17.10 0.81 8.01
N ASP A 204 -16.82 -0.27 8.73
CA ASP A 204 -15.51 -0.90 8.82
C ASP A 204 -15.15 -1.79 7.62
N ARG A 205 -16.08 -1.98 6.68
CA ARG A 205 -15.88 -2.79 5.47
C ARG A 205 -14.75 -2.26 4.59
N MET A 206 -14.60 -0.95 4.52
CA MET A 206 -13.50 -0.31 3.77
C MET A 206 -12.16 -0.60 4.44
N VAL A 207 -12.07 -0.42 5.76
CA VAL A 207 -10.85 -0.70 6.53
C VAL A 207 -10.45 -2.17 6.41
N SER A 208 -11.40 -3.08 6.50
CA SER A 208 -11.14 -4.51 6.37
C SER A 208 -10.70 -4.91 4.96
N PHE A 209 -11.29 -4.31 3.91
CA PHE A 209 -10.87 -4.52 2.54
C PHE A 209 -9.44 -4.01 2.33
N ASP A 210 -9.13 -2.79 2.75
CA ASP A 210 -7.82 -2.15 2.60
C ASP A 210 -6.70 -2.92 3.33
N ALA A 211 -7.04 -3.59 4.43
CA ALA A 211 -6.10 -4.44 5.16
C ALA A 211 -5.91 -5.83 4.53
N SER A 212 -6.81 -6.26 3.64
CA SER A 212 -6.73 -7.55 2.94
C SER A 212 -5.67 -7.54 1.84
N PHE A 213 -5.27 -8.75 1.39
CA PHE A 213 -4.39 -8.86 0.21
C PHE A 213 -5.01 -8.20 -1.03
N HIS A 214 -6.31 -8.35 -1.27
CA HIS A 214 -6.99 -7.73 -2.39
C HIS A 214 -6.93 -6.19 -2.33
N GLY A 215 -7.19 -5.61 -1.16
CA GLY A 215 -7.11 -4.18 -0.97
C GLY A 215 -5.68 -3.63 -1.10
N LEU A 216 -4.70 -4.32 -0.54
CA LEU A 216 -3.28 -3.94 -0.65
C LEU A 216 -2.80 -3.99 -2.10
N ALA A 217 -3.15 -5.05 -2.84
CA ALA A 217 -2.77 -5.18 -4.24
C ALA A 217 -3.50 -4.18 -5.14
N ALA A 218 -4.78 -3.87 -4.86
CA ALA A 218 -5.53 -2.83 -5.57
C ALA A 218 -4.88 -1.44 -5.37
N ARG A 219 -4.51 -1.10 -4.13
CA ARG A 219 -3.78 0.15 -3.83
C ARG A 219 -2.40 0.20 -4.46
N ALA A 220 -1.76 -0.95 -4.63
CA ALA A 220 -0.52 -1.07 -5.38
C ALA A 220 -0.70 -0.97 -6.90
N GLY A 221 -1.91 -0.67 -7.40
CA GLY A 221 -2.19 -0.43 -8.81
C GLY A 221 -2.64 -1.66 -9.61
N SER A 222 -2.75 -2.84 -9.00
CA SER A 222 -3.19 -4.05 -9.70
C SER A 222 -4.66 -3.96 -10.12
N GLN A 223 -4.92 -4.06 -11.43
CA GLN A 223 -6.28 -4.10 -11.98
C GLN A 223 -6.86 -5.52 -12.09
N SER A 224 -6.03 -6.54 -11.96
CA SER A 224 -6.45 -7.95 -12.03
C SER A 224 -6.92 -8.49 -10.68
N VAL A 225 -6.71 -7.77 -9.59
CA VAL A 225 -7.12 -8.19 -8.25
C VAL A 225 -8.61 -7.91 -8.02
N ALA A 226 -9.26 -8.74 -7.19
CA ALA A 226 -10.66 -8.55 -6.85
C ALA A 226 -10.90 -7.23 -6.11
N ASN A 227 -11.91 -6.48 -6.54
CA ASN A 227 -12.43 -5.29 -5.89
C ASN A 227 -13.86 -5.54 -5.35
N CYS A 228 -14.52 -4.51 -4.84
CA CYS A 228 -15.87 -4.62 -4.27
C CYS A 228 -16.87 -5.24 -5.26
N ALA A 229 -16.87 -4.77 -6.52
CA ALA A 229 -17.78 -5.24 -7.56
C ALA A 229 -17.51 -6.70 -7.99
N SER A 230 -16.26 -7.16 -7.87
CA SER A 230 -15.90 -8.54 -8.21
C SER A 230 -16.62 -9.57 -7.35
N CYS A 231 -16.90 -9.22 -6.09
CA CYS A 231 -17.60 -10.08 -5.13
C CYS A 231 -19.10 -9.76 -5.04
N HIS A 232 -19.45 -8.46 -4.94
CA HIS A 232 -20.82 -8.01 -4.68
C HIS A 232 -21.68 -7.86 -5.93
N GLY A 233 -21.09 -7.95 -7.13
CA GLY A 233 -21.76 -7.62 -8.39
C GLY A 233 -21.71 -6.11 -8.66
N VAL A 234 -22.29 -5.70 -9.79
CA VAL A 234 -22.20 -4.32 -10.29
C VAL A 234 -23.55 -3.61 -10.12
N HIS A 235 -24.58 -4.07 -10.83
CA HIS A 235 -25.90 -3.44 -10.82
C HIS A 235 -26.89 -4.20 -9.93
N ASN A 236 -26.84 -5.54 -9.95
CA ASN A 236 -27.69 -6.40 -9.13
C ASN A 236 -27.00 -6.73 -7.79
N ILE A 237 -26.80 -5.72 -6.95
CA ILE A 237 -26.17 -5.88 -5.62
C ILE A 237 -27.25 -6.33 -4.63
N LEU A 238 -27.20 -7.60 -4.24
CA LEU A 238 -28.16 -8.22 -3.32
C LEU A 238 -27.57 -8.44 -1.93
N PRO A 239 -28.41 -8.43 -0.86
CA PRO A 239 -27.93 -8.73 0.47
C PRO A 239 -27.43 -10.18 0.58
N SER A 240 -26.51 -10.44 1.50
CA SER A 240 -25.95 -11.81 1.68
C SER A 240 -26.99 -12.86 2.08
N SER A 241 -28.13 -12.44 2.59
CA SER A 241 -29.27 -13.30 2.93
C SER A 241 -30.06 -13.77 1.70
N ASP A 242 -29.98 -13.06 0.57
CA ASP A 242 -30.66 -13.45 -0.66
C ASP A 242 -29.95 -14.64 -1.31
N PRO A 243 -30.62 -15.76 -1.60
CA PRO A 243 -30.01 -16.93 -2.24
C PRO A 243 -29.39 -16.65 -3.61
N ARG A 244 -29.81 -15.59 -4.30
CA ARG A 244 -29.30 -15.18 -5.62
C ARG A 244 -28.02 -14.33 -5.50
N SER A 245 -27.74 -13.81 -4.30
CA SER A 245 -26.58 -12.95 -4.08
C SER A 245 -25.28 -13.72 -4.31
N THR A 246 -24.35 -13.11 -5.02
CA THR A 246 -22.99 -13.65 -5.23
C THR A 246 -22.22 -13.85 -3.93
N ILE A 247 -22.57 -13.07 -2.89
CA ILE A 247 -21.97 -13.16 -1.55
C ILE A 247 -22.81 -13.98 -0.56
N ASN A 248 -23.88 -14.65 -1.02
CA ASN A 248 -24.56 -15.62 -0.18
C ASN A 248 -23.63 -16.78 0.17
N PRO A 249 -23.60 -17.28 1.42
CA PRO A 249 -22.70 -18.37 1.82
C PRO A 249 -22.70 -19.59 0.88
N LYS A 250 -23.84 -19.91 0.26
CA LYS A 250 -23.96 -21.01 -0.71
C LYS A 250 -23.25 -20.74 -2.04
N ASN A 251 -23.09 -19.46 -2.41
CA ASN A 251 -22.54 -19.04 -3.70
C ASN A 251 -21.07 -18.60 -3.59
N LEU A 252 -20.54 -18.40 -2.37
CA LEU A 252 -19.19 -17.87 -2.16
C LEU A 252 -18.10 -18.70 -2.85
N ALA A 253 -18.21 -20.04 -2.80
CA ALA A 253 -17.24 -20.91 -3.47
C ALA A 253 -17.18 -20.66 -4.98
N ALA A 254 -18.34 -20.48 -5.63
CA ALA A 254 -18.41 -20.15 -7.05
C ALA A 254 -17.91 -18.72 -7.33
N THR A 255 -18.21 -17.78 -6.46
CA THR A 255 -17.76 -16.37 -6.58
C THR A 255 -16.23 -16.27 -6.46
N CYS A 256 -15.64 -16.89 -5.46
CA CYS A 256 -14.19 -16.95 -5.28
C CYS A 256 -13.52 -17.77 -6.40
N GLY A 257 -14.15 -18.85 -6.84
CA GLY A 257 -13.67 -19.78 -7.88
C GLY A 257 -13.45 -19.13 -9.25
N ARG A 258 -14.07 -17.96 -9.52
CA ARG A 258 -13.82 -17.21 -10.76
C ARG A 258 -12.35 -16.79 -10.92
N CYS A 259 -11.67 -16.50 -9.81
CA CYS A 259 -10.26 -16.11 -9.80
C CYS A 259 -9.37 -17.15 -9.10
N HIS A 260 -9.94 -17.99 -8.24
CA HIS A 260 -9.25 -19.03 -7.48
C HIS A 260 -9.72 -20.43 -7.92
N PRO A 261 -9.13 -21.00 -8.99
CA PRO A 261 -9.51 -22.34 -9.46
C PRO A 261 -9.42 -23.37 -8.33
N GLY A 262 -10.48 -24.15 -8.14
CA GLY A 262 -10.57 -25.15 -7.08
C GLY A 262 -11.04 -24.61 -5.73
N ALA A 263 -11.49 -23.36 -5.63
CA ALA A 263 -12.10 -22.83 -4.43
C ALA A 263 -13.35 -23.63 -4.05
N GLY A 264 -13.26 -24.41 -2.97
CA GLY A 264 -14.36 -25.23 -2.43
C GLY A 264 -14.94 -24.62 -1.16
N THR A 265 -15.76 -25.41 -0.47
CA THR A 265 -16.42 -24.99 0.78
C THR A 265 -15.42 -24.64 1.89
N ARG A 266 -14.25 -25.25 1.92
CA ARG A 266 -13.18 -24.91 2.89
C ARG A 266 -12.57 -23.55 2.66
N PHE A 267 -12.46 -23.13 1.39
CA PHE A 267 -11.94 -21.82 0.99
C PHE A 267 -12.75 -20.67 1.60
N VAL A 268 -14.07 -20.86 1.71
CA VAL A 268 -15.00 -19.82 2.16
C VAL A 268 -15.34 -19.87 3.66
N ILE A 269 -14.67 -20.75 4.42
CA ILE A 269 -14.80 -20.78 5.88
C ILE A 269 -14.09 -19.56 6.47
N GLY A 270 -14.82 -18.71 7.15
CA GLY A 270 -14.35 -17.48 7.75
C GLY A 270 -15.00 -16.25 7.14
N THR A 271 -14.75 -15.10 7.73
CA THR A 271 -15.24 -13.81 7.25
C THR A 271 -14.28 -13.24 6.21
N VAL A 272 -14.81 -12.68 5.13
CA VAL A 272 -14.00 -11.98 4.11
C VAL A 272 -13.59 -10.60 4.61
N HIS A 273 -14.50 -9.93 5.32
CA HIS A 273 -14.27 -8.64 5.93
C HIS A 273 -13.84 -8.82 7.39
N GLU A 274 -12.56 -9.05 7.59
CA GLU A 274 -11.96 -9.17 8.91
C GLU A 274 -11.33 -7.84 9.33
N ILE A 275 -11.65 -7.40 10.54
CA ILE A 275 -11.03 -6.20 11.11
C ILE A 275 -9.92 -6.67 12.03
N PRO A 276 -8.67 -6.23 11.78
CA PRO A 276 -7.59 -6.51 12.70
C PRO A 276 -7.98 -6.13 14.13
N GLY A 277 -7.98 -7.11 15.03
CA GLY A 277 -8.30 -6.91 16.45
C GLY A 277 -9.73 -7.16 16.89
N ARG A 278 -10.72 -7.33 16.02
CA ARG A 278 -12.12 -7.51 16.45
C ARG A 278 -12.69 -8.91 16.28
N ALA A 279 -12.49 -9.57 15.17
CA ALA A 279 -13.10 -10.88 14.86
C ALA A 279 -12.11 -11.81 14.19
N GLU A 280 -10.87 -11.86 14.70
CA GLU A 280 -9.81 -12.69 14.14
C GLU A 280 -9.89 -14.12 14.64
N PRO A 281 -9.50 -15.10 13.82
CA PRO A 281 -9.26 -16.45 14.29
C PRO A 281 -8.30 -16.45 15.50
N PRO A 282 -8.52 -17.28 16.53
CA PRO A 282 -7.70 -17.28 17.76
C PRO A 282 -6.20 -17.40 17.48
N ALA A 283 -5.79 -18.23 16.52
CA ALA A 283 -4.39 -18.42 16.16
C ALA A 283 -3.77 -17.11 15.60
N VAL A 284 -4.48 -16.38 14.76
CA VAL A 284 -4.04 -15.07 14.20
C VAL A 284 -3.87 -14.05 15.34
N ARG A 285 -4.85 -13.96 16.22
CA ARG A 285 -4.82 -13.07 17.38
C ARG A 285 -3.63 -13.34 18.30
N TRP A 286 -3.38 -14.61 18.64
CA TRP A 286 -2.27 -14.98 19.50
C TRP A 286 -0.91 -14.76 18.83
N ALA A 287 -0.78 -15.06 17.54
CA ALA A 287 0.43 -14.74 16.79
C ALA A 287 0.73 -13.23 16.84
N ARG A 288 -0.27 -12.40 16.56
CA ARG A 288 -0.12 -10.95 16.61
C ARG A 288 0.26 -10.43 18.00
N ILE A 289 -0.41 -10.88 19.05
CA ILE A 289 -0.07 -10.52 20.43
C ILE A 289 1.37 -10.94 20.75
N GLY A 290 1.73 -12.19 20.42
CA GLY A 290 3.08 -12.71 20.64
C GLY A 290 4.15 -11.85 19.97
N TYR A 291 4.01 -11.53 18.67
CA TYR A 291 4.97 -10.67 17.97
C TYR A 291 4.95 -9.21 18.46
N SER A 292 3.79 -8.68 18.87
CA SER A 292 3.71 -7.33 19.44
C SER A 292 4.46 -7.18 20.76
N ILE A 293 4.69 -8.26 21.48
CA ILE A 293 5.53 -8.31 22.69
C ILE A 293 6.97 -8.66 22.32
N LEU A 294 7.17 -9.70 21.48
CA LEU A 294 8.48 -10.22 21.13
C LEU A 294 9.34 -9.18 20.42
N ILE A 295 8.78 -8.45 19.42
CA ILE A 295 9.57 -7.50 18.63
C ILE A 295 10.11 -6.36 19.50
N PRO A 296 9.31 -5.60 20.28
CA PRO A 296 9.85 -4.54 21.13
C PRO A 296 10.83 -5.06 22.17
N LEU A 297 10.57 -6.23 22.75
CA LEU A 297 11.45 -6.83 23.76
C LEU A 297 12.80 -7.23 23.14
N ALA A 298 12.79 -7.99 22.05
CA ALA A 298 14.01 -8.47 21.41
C ALA A 298 14.85 -7.30 20.86
N VAL A 299 14.21 -6.41 20.08
CA VAL A 299 14.90 -5.25 19.49
C VAL A 299 15.36 -4.26 20.56
N GLY A 300 14.56 -4.05 21.61
CA GLY A 300 14.95 -3.22 22.76
C GLY A 300 16.15 -3.76 23.51
N LEU A 301 16.20 -5.07 23.76
CA LEU A 301 17.37 -5.72 24.40
C LEU A 301 18.61 -5.64 23.50
N MET A 302 18.46 -5.89 22.19
CA MET A 302 19.53 -5.74 21.20
C MET A 302 20.08 -4.32 21.19
N PHE A 303 19.20 -3.32 21.17
CA PHE A 303 19.57 -1.91 21.18
C PHE A 303 20.32 -1.53 22.46
N LEU A 304 19.80 -1.92 23.63
CA LEU A 304 20.45 -1.64 24.93
C LEU A 304 21.84 -2.28 25.03
N HIS A 305 21.97 -3.53 24.56
CA HIS A 305 23.23 -4.24 24.51
C HIS A 305 24.26 -3.47 23.65
N ASN A 306 23.88 -3.13 22.42
CA ASN A 306 24.78 -2.48 21.45
C ASN A 306 25.10 -1.02 21.85
N ALA A 307 24.12 -0.27 22.35
CA ALA A 307 24.33 1.08 22.84
C ALA A 307 25.27 1.10 24.05
N GLY A 308 25.12 0.14 24.96
CA GLY A 308 26.02 -0.02 26.11
C GLY A 308 27.46 -0.31 25.69
N ASP A 309 27.67 -1.27 24.78
CA ASP A 309 28.98 -1.60 24.21
C ASP A 309 29.61 -0.41 23.49
N TRP A 310 28.85 0.26 22.62
CA TRP A 310 29.28 1.43 21.88
C TRP A 310 29.72 2.59 22.77
N LEU A 311 28.87 2.94 23.75
CA LEU A 311 29.20 4.01 24.70
C LEU A 311 30.46 3.69 25.52
N ARG A 312 30.62 2.44 25.90
CA ARG A 312 31.78 1.99 26.67
C ARG A 312 33.07 2.05 25.87
N LYS A 313 33.05 1.59 24.62
CA LYS A 313 34.18 1.67 23.68
C LYS A 313 34.56 3.12 23.37
N LEU A 314 33.58 4.01 23.14
CA LEU A 314 33.84 5.43 22.92
C LEU A 314 34.43 6.12 24.15
N ARG A 315 33.94 5.82 25.36
CA ARG A 315 34.53 6.37 26.59
C ARG A 315 35.96 5.88 26.76
N ALA A 316 36.23 4.61 26.55
CA ALA A 316 37.59 4.05 26.61
C ALA A 316 38.54 4.75 25.63
N ARG A 317 38.07 5.04 24.40
CA ARG A 317 38.87 5.78 23.42
C ARG A 317 39.12 7.23 23.79
N ARG A 318 38.11 7.94 24.36
CA ARG A 318 38.20 9.39 24.69
C ARG A 318 39.10 9.67 25.89
N PHE A 319 39.12 8.78 26.88
CA PHE A 319 39.88 8.99 28.12
C PHE A 319 41.23 8.25 28.15
N ARG A 320 41.74 7.86 27.01
CA ARG A 320 43.01 7.16 26.89
C ARG A 320 44.20 8.12 26.96
N PRO A 321 45.22 7.85 27.80
CA PRO A 321 46.49 8.55 27.74
C PRO A 321 47.19 8.30 26.39
N ALA A 322 47.73 9.35 25.77
CA ALA A 322 48.49 9.22 24.54
C ALA A 322 49.70 8.26 24.76
N GLY A 323 49.84 7.27 23.89
CA GLY A 323 50.98 6.34 23.91
C GLY A 323 50.72 4.97 24.56
N GLN A 324 49.54 4.68 25.08
CA GLN A 324 49.22 3.31 25.54
C GLN A 324 48.60 2.48 24.42
N ALA A 325 49.23 1.31 24.07
CA ALA A 325 48.66 0.35 23.15
C ALA A 325 47.25 -0.13 23.58
N MET A 326 46.33 -0.41 22.68
CA MET A 326 45.02 -0.95 23.04
C MET A 326 45.19 -2.21 23.89
N PRO A 327 44.49 -2.35 25.03
CA PRO A 327 44.38 -3.67 25.60
C PRO A 327 43.69 -4.51 24.52
N GLN A 328 44.41 -5.48 23.99
CA GLN A 328 43.87 -6.39 22.97
C GLN A 328 42.57 -6.94 23.50
N ALA A 329 41.50 -6.76 22.77
CA ALA A 329 40.16 -7.16 23.16
C ALA A 329 40.04 -8.69 23.31
N PHE A 330 41.04 -9.38 22.75
CA PHE A 330 41.18 -10.83 22.80
C PHE A 330 42.63 -11.16 23.16
N PRO A 331 42.90 -12.26 23.89
CA PRO A 331 44.24 -12.81 23.90
C PRO A 331 44.64 -13.04 22.46
N PRO A 332 45.94 -12.89 22.09
CA PRO A 332 46.40 -13.16 20.73
C PRO A 332 45.90 -14.56 20.38
N VAL A 333 44.95 -14.64 19.46
CA VAL A 333 44.66 -15.91 18.81
C VAL A 333 45.95 -16.26 18.11
N THR A 334 46.55 -17.35 18.52
CA THR A 334 47.80 -17.89 17.96
C THR A 334 47.75 -17.72 16.45
N ALA A 335 48.71 -16.96 15.93
CA ALA A 335 48.86 -16.55 14.55
C ALA A 335 48.69 -17.71 13.54
N SER A 336 47.51 -17.94 13.14
CA SER A 336 47.14 -18.55 11.86
C SER A 336 45.83 -17.92 11.50
N GLY A 337 45.82 -16.99 10.52
CA GLY A 337 44.66 -16.28 10.08
C GLY A 337 43.46 -17.22 9.94
N GLN A 338 42.58 -17.25 10.94
CA GLN A 338 41.42 -18.11 10.90
C GLN A 338 40.48 -17.60 9.81
N ILE A 339 40.36 -18.40 8.75
CA ILE A 339 39.36 -18.10 7.72
C ILE A 339 37.99 -18.07 8.36
N ARG A 340 37.38 -16.87 8.42
CA ARG A 340 36.01 -16.66 8.93
C ARG A 340 34.97 -17.14 7.92
N MET A 341 35.24 -16.91 6.62
CA MET A 341 34.34 -17.31 5.54
C MET A 341 35.13 -17.85 4.35
N TYR A 342 34.88 -19.09 3.98
CA TYR A 342 35.43 -19.66 2.75
C TYR A 342 34.83 -18.98 1.50
N PRO A 343 35.50 -19.00 0.32
CA PRO A 343 34.97 -18.36 -0.89
C PRO A 343 33.55 -18.76 -1.23
N PHE A 344 33.19 -20.02 -1.05
CA PHE A 344 31.83 -20.52 -1.27
C PHE A 344 30.83 -19.90 -0.31
N GLU A 345 31.14 -19.73 0.98
CA GLU A 345 30.29 -19.11 1.99
C GLU A 345 30.12 -17.62 1.73
N ARG A 346 31.12 -16.94 1.19
CA ARG A 346 31.05 -15.53 0.78
C ARG A 346 30.05 -15.33 -0.37
N ILE A 347 30.03 -16.22 -1.36
CA ILE A 347 29.05 -16.19 -2.45
C ILE A 347 27.65 -16.45 -1.89
N GLN A 348 27.49 -17.44 -1.01
CA GLN A 348 26.20 -17.68 -0.34
C GLN A 348 25.72 -16.46 0.45
N HIS A 349 26.62 -15.81 1.20
CA HIS A 349 26.29 -14.60 1.95
C HIS A 349 25.90 -13.44 1.03
N ALA A 350 26.60 -13.21 -0.07
CA ALA A 350 26.26 -12.17 -1.05
C ALA A 350 24.86 -12.40 -1.66
N LEU A 351 24.53 -13.65 -2.02
CA LEU A 351 23.21 -14.02 -2.53
C LEU A 351 22.14 -13.90 -1.46
N LEU A 352 22.45 -14.25 -0.21
CA LEU A 352 21.56 -14.06 0.94
C LEU A 352 21.24 -12.58 1.13
N VAL A 353 22.25 -11.71 1.16
CA VAL A 353 22.08 -10.26 1.30
C VAL A 353 21.22 -9.70 0.17
N ALA A 354 21.54 -10.02 -1.08
CA ALA A 354 20.80 -9.53 -2.24
C ALA A 354 19.34 -9.99 -2.23
N SER A 355 19.10 -11.28 -1.99
CA SER A 355 17.73 -11.83 -1.95
C SER A 355 16.94 -11.31 -0.76
N PHE A 356 17.53 -11.24 0.43
CA PHE A 356 16.89 -10.72 1.64
C PHE A 356 16.48 -9.25 1.47
N THR A 357 17.39 -8.38 1.02
CA THR A 357 17.11 -6.95 0.80
C THR A 357 15.99 -6.77 -0.23
N THR A 358 16.03 -7.55 -1.32
CA THR A 358 14.96 -7.52 -2.34
C THR A 358 13.62 -7.98 -1.76
N LEU A 359 13.59 -9.02 -0.93
CA LEU A 359 12.38 -9.53 -0.28
C LEU A 359 11.79 -8.50 0.70
N VAL A 360 12.64 -7.87 1.51
CA VAL A 360 12.24 -6.81 2.44
C VAL A 360 11.61 -5.66 1.65
N TRP A 361 12.29 -5.13 0.63
CA TRP A 361 11.79 -4.02 -0.17
C TRP A 361 10.46 -4.36 -0.85
N THR A 362 10.40 -5.47 -1.58
CA THR A 362 9.19 -5.88 -2.32
C THR A 362 8.02 -6.26 -1.40
N GLY A 363 8.31 -6.83 -0.23
CA GLY A 363 7.30 -7.19 0.76
C GLY A 363 6.67 -5.97 1.43
N PHE A 364 7.50 -5.04 1.91
CA PHE A 364 7.00 -3.80 2.50
C PHE A 364 6.34 -2.86 1.48
N ALA A 365 6.77 -2.87 0.22
CA ALA A 365 6.09 -2.12 -0.84
C ALA A 365 4.64 -2.58 -1.06
N LEU A 366 4.33 -3.86 -0.86
CA LEU A 366 2.94 -4.33 -0.85
C LEU A 366 2.15 -3.76 0.34
N LYS A 367 2.74 -3.75 1.52
CA LYS A 367 2.07 -3.31 2.75
C LYS A 367 1.87 -1.79 2.79
N TYR A 368 2.81 -1.04 2.24
CA TYR A 368 2.88 0.41 2.27
C TYR A 368 3.03 1.01 0.85
N PRO A 369 2.07 0.75 -0.06
CA PRO A 369 2.19 1.12 -1.48
C PRO A 369 2.23 2.64 -1.72
N ASP A 370 1.66 3.44 -0.82
CA ASP A 370 1.55 4.89 -0.95
C ASP A 370 2.85 5.65 -0.61
N HIS A 371 3.92 4.93 -0.19
CA HIS A 371 5.18 5.57 0.15
C HIS A 371 6.08 5.75 -1.09
N TRP A 372 6.81 6.86 -1.13
CA TRP A 372 7.68 7.22 -2.26
C TRP A 372 8.67 6.11 -2.66
N TRP A 373 9.23 5.38 -1.70
CA TRP A 373 10.17 4.28 -1.95
C TRP A 373 9.50 3.01 -2.52
N ALA A 374 8.19 2.86 -2.32
CA ALA A 374 7.41 1.78 -2.91
C ALA A 374 7.01 2.09 -4.36
N SER A 375 6.85 3.38 -4.72
CA SER A 375 6.38 3.82 -6.03
C SER A 375 7.22 3.28 -7.19
N ILE A 376 8.54 3.11 -7.00
CA ILE A 376 9.45 2.55 -8.00
C ILE A 376 9.02 1.15 -8.47
N LEU A 377 8.46 0.35 -7.56
CA LEU A 377 7.96 -1.00 -7.88
C LEU A 377 6.49 -0.99 -8.30
N VAL A 378 5.70 -0.09 -7.69
CA VAL A 378 4.25 -0.04 -7.86
C VAL A 378 3.86 0.55 -9.21
N ILE A 379 4.67 1.45 -9.79
CA ILE A 379 4.39 2.09 -11.09
C ILE A 379 4.19 1.07 -12.23
N TRP A 380 4.77 -0.10 -12.13
CA TRP A 380 4.68 -1.18 -13.13
C TRP A 380 3.56 -2.19 -12.85
N GLU A 381 2.92 -2.14 -11.66
CA GLU A 381 1.90 -3.13 -11.25
C GLU A 381 0.58 -3.02 -12.03
N HIS A 382 0.37 -1.90 -12.73
CA HIS A 382 -0.83 -1.68 -13.54
C HIS A 382 -1.00 -2.74 -14.64
N ASP A 383 0.06 -2.98 -15.40
CA ASP A 383 0.02 -3.88 -16.57
C ASP A 383 0.61 -5.26 -16.27
N PHE A 384 1.57 -5.32 -15.36
CA PHE A 384 2.26 -6.56 -15.01
C PHE A 384 2.65 -6.59 -13.53
N PRO A 385 2.44 -7.68 -12.80
CA PRO A 385 2.71 -7.76 -11.35
C PRO A 385 4.21 -7.87 -11.06
N VAL A 386 5.00 -6.85 -11.45
CA VAL A 386 6.48 -6.82 -11.37
C VAL A 386 6.95 -7.09 -9.95
N ARG A 387 6.41 -6.35 -8.97
CA ARG A 387 6.78 -6.50 -7.57
C ARG A 387 6.60 -7.95 -7.09
N GLY A 388 5.43 -8.55 -7.39
CA GLY A 388 5.12 -9.93 -7.00
C GLY A 388 6.05 -10.95 -7.65
N VAL A 389 6.44 -10.75 -8.91
CA VAL A 389 7.37 -11.63 -9.63
C VAL A 389 8.77 -11.49 -9.04
N VAL A 390 9.26 -10.27 -8.83
CA VAL A 390 10.58 -10.00 -8.22
C VAL A 390 10.65 -10.61 -6.82
N HIS A 391 9.60 -10.47 -6.00
CA HIS A 391 9.52 -11.09 -4.68
C HIS A 391 9.68 -12.62 -4.74
N ARG A 392 8.98 -13.28 -5.65
CA ARG A 392 9.03 -14.73 -5.82
C ARG A 392 10.39 -15.21 -6.33
N ILE A 393 11.02 -14.49 -7.26
CA ILE A 393 12.38 -14.80 -7.75
C ILE A 393 13.36 -14.69 -6.59
N ALA A 394 13.33 -13.60 -5.83
CA ALA A 394 14.19 -13.41 -4.67
C ALA A 394 13.97 -14.51 -3.61
N ALA A 395 12.70 -14.91 -3.37
CA ALA A 395 12.38 -16.01 -2.47
C ALA A 395 12.96 -17.35 -2.96
N ALA A 396 12.86 -17.64 -4.27
CA ALA A 396 13.46 -18.84 -4.85
C ALA A 396 14.98 -18.85 -4.70
N VAL A 397 15.64 -17.71 -4.90
CA VAL A 397 17.09 -17.56 -4.67
C VAL A 397 17.43 -17.80 -3.20
N LEU A 398 16.71 -17.17 -2.26
CA LEU A 398 16.92 -17.37 -0.82
C LEU A 398 16.80 -18.85 -0.43
N MET A 399 15.74 -19.51 -0.90
CA MET A 399 15.51 -20.94 -0.62
C MET A 399 16.59 -21.83 -1.25
N ALA A 400 17.06 -21.50 -2.46
CA ALA A 400 18.16 -22.20 -3.10
C ALA A 400 19.47 -22.04 -2.31
N VAL A 401 19.78 -20.85 -1.82
CA VAL A 401 20.94 -20.60 -0.95
C VAL A 401 20.84 -21.42 0.33
N ALA A 402 19.67 -21.41 1.00
CA ALA A 402 19.44 -22.20 2.21
C ALA A 402 19.59 -23.71 1.96
N ALA A 403 19.00 -24.23 0.87
CA ALA A 403 19.14 -25.63 0.48
C ALA A 403 20.60 -26.00 0.19
N THR A 404 21.31 -25.13 -0.56
CA THR A 404 22.73 -25.32 -0.87
C THR A 404 23.58 -25.30 0.39
N HIS A 405 23.27 -24.43 1.37
CA HIS A 405 23.92 -24.43 2.67
C HIS A 405 23.75 -25.77 3.39
N VAL A 406 22.51 -26.25 3.51
CA VAL A 406 22.23 -27.56 4.14
C VAL A 406 22.96 -28.69 3.42
N VAL A 407 22.91 -28.74 2.08
CA VAL A 407 23.63 -29.74 1.27
C VAL A 407 25.14 -29.66 1.52
N SER A 408 25.71 -28.47 1.61
CA SER A 408 27.13 -28.29 1.89
C SER A 408 27.54 -28.82 3.27
N LEU A 409 26.72 -28.64 4.28
CA LEU A 409 26.93 -29.20 5.61
C LEU A 409 26.86 -30.74 5.65
N ILE A 410 25.98 -31.33 4.83
CA ILE A 410 25.85 -32.79 4.72
C ILE A 410 27.06 -33.35 3.95
N SER A 411 27.44 -32.74 2.82
CA SER A 411 28.43 -33.28 1.88
C SER A 411 29.88 -33.02 2.29
N SER A 412 30.16 -31.92 3.01
CA SER A 412 31.52 -31.51 3.37
C SER A 412 31.82 -31.67 4.86
N GLY A 413 32.67 -32.63 5.22
CA GLY A 413 33.14 -32.79 6.61
C GLY A 413 33.95 -31.59 7.12
N ARG A 414 34.62 -30.84 6.23
CA ARG A 414 35.35 -29.60 6.55
C ARG A 414 34.36 -28.48 6.95
N LEU A 415 33.35 -28.19 6.13
CA LEU A 415 32.35 -27.17 6.41
C LEU A 415 31.52 -27.53 7.66
N ARG A 416 31.14 -28.80 7.80
CA ARG A 416 30.42 -29.25 8.99
C ARG A 416 31.20 -29.03 10.28
N ARG A 417 32.54 -29.23 10.29
CA ARG A 417 33.38 -28.94 11.46
C ARG A 417 33.47 -27.45 11.76
N HIS A 418 33.56 -26.63 10.72
CA HIS A 418 33.55 -25.17 10.83
C HIS A 418 32.23 -24.70 11.47
N TRP A 419 31.09 -25.09 10.91
CA TRP A 419 29.77 -24.70 11.41
C TRP A 419 29.36 -25.31 12.76
N LYS A 420 30.00 -26.38 13.19
CA LYS A 420 29.81 -26.91 14.57
C LYS A 420 30.18 -25.89 15.66
N GLN A 421 31.04 -24.94 15.37
CA GLN A 421 31.41 -23.88 16.30
C GLN A 421 30.25 -22.90 16.58
N LEU A 422 29.29 -22.79 15.64
CA LEU A 422 28.07 -21.99 15.79
C LEU A 422 26.93 -22.70 16.49
N TRP A 423 27.13 -23.95 16.97
CA TRP A 423 26.10 -24.62 17.76
C TRP A 423 25.99 -24.00 19.16
N PRO A 424 24.76 -23.78 19.68
CA PRO A 424 24.54 -23.24 21.00
C PRO A 424 25.21 -24.11 22.08
N ARG A 425 25.87 -23.47 23.03
CA ARG A 425 26.50 -24.09 24.19
C ARG A 425 25.82 -23.59 25.45
N ARG A 426 25.82 -24.40 26.51
CA ARG A 426 25.28 -23.98 27.81
C ARG A 426 25.99 -22.75 28.38
N SER A 427 27.25 -22.54 28.03
CA SER A 427 28.04 -21.37 28.41
C SER A 427 27.61 -20.06 27.72
N ASP A 428 26.87 -20.12 26.60
CA ASP A 428 26.50 -18.92 25.84
C ASP A 428 25.53 -18.03 26.62
N VAL A 429 24.64 -18.61 27.42
CA VAL A 429 23.67 -17.86 28.24
C VAL A 429 24.36 -17.05 29.35
N PRO A 430 25.17 -17.64 30.25
CA PRO A 430 25.91 -16.83 31.22
C PRO A 430 26.89 -15.85 30.58
N GLU A 431 27.54 -16.19 29.45
CA GLU A 431 28.39 -15.29 28.70
C GLU A 431 27.59 -14.06 28.21
N ALA A 432 26.41 -14.26 27.62
CA ALA A 432 25.54 -13.19 27.17
C ALA A 432 25.06 -12.28 28.33
N LEU A 433 24.61 -12.88 29.42
CA LEU A 433 24.15 -12.15 30.61
C LEU A 433 25.28 -11.32 31.24
N PHE A 434 26.47 -11.92 31.36
CA PHE A 434 27.63 -11.23 31.94
C PHE A 434 28.11 -10.10 31.02
N ASN A 435 28.15 -10.30 29.70
CA ASN A 435 28.49 -9.23 28.76
C ASN A 435 27.43 -8.12 28.74
N PHE A 436 26.15 -8.47 28.84
CA PHE A 436 25.08 -7.48 28.97
C PHE A 436 25.22 -6.63 30.23
N ALA A 437 25.48 -7.28 31.40
CA ALA A 437 25.75 -6.57 32.66
C ALA A 437 27.00 -5.68 32.57
N TYR A 438 28.05 -6.17 31.90
CA TYR A 438 29.27 -5.40 31.64
C TYR A 438 28.96 -4.17 30.77
N ASN A 439 28.20 -4.30 29.69
CA ASN A 439 27.84 -3.22 28.79
C ASN A 439 26.96 -2.15 29.46
N LEU A 440 26.10 -2.56 30.40
CA LEU A 440 25.32 -1.65 31.24
C LEU A 440 26.12 -0.99 32.39
N GLY A 441 27.37 -1.37 32.60
CA GLY A 441 28.21 -0.84 33.67
C GLY A 441 27.91 -1.45 35.05
N LEU A 442 27.16 -2.54 35.14
CA LEU A 442 26.82 -3.23 36.37
C LEU A 442 28.00 -4.07 36.94
N THR A 443 29.00 -4.35 36.10
CA THR A 443 30.26 -5.00 36.51
C THR A 443 31.45 -4.33 35.82
N GLY A 444 32.58 -4.27 36.53
CA GLY A 444 33.83 -3.74 36.00
C GLY A 444 34.70 -4.78 35.29
N GLN A 445 34.40 -6.07 35.51
CA GLN A 445 35.18 -7.17 34.91
C GLN A 445 34.79 -7.36 33.47
N ARG A 446 35.79 -7.39 32.60
CA ARG A 446 35.60 -7.59 31.15
C ARG A 446 35.29 -9.08 30.90
N PRO A 447 34.22 -9.41 30.17
CA PRO A 447 33.92 -10.79 29.80
C PRO A 447 34.96 -11.34 28.81
N TYR A 448 35.28 -12.60 28.96
CA TYR A 448 35.99 -13.34 27.92
C TYR A 448 34.97 -13.80 26.88
N LEU A 449 35.15 -13.37 25.65
CA LEU A 449 34.32 -13.79 24.52
C LEU A 449 35.10 -14.77 23.67
N SER A 450 34.51 -15.92 23.36
CA SER A 450 35.11 -16.90 22.45
C SER A 450 35.15 -16.37 20.99
N ALA A 451 35.99 -16.92 20.14
CA ALA A 451 36.10 -16.54 18.71
C ALA A 451 34.77 -16.66 17.96
N HIS A 452 33.89 -17.56 18.39
CA HIS A 452 32.49 -17.66 17.94
C HIS A 452 31.62 -17.48 19.17
N SER A 453 31.37 -16.22 19.50
CA SER A 453 30.61 -15.83 20.69
C SER A 453 29.10 -16.08 20.52
N TYR A 454 28.35 -15.88 21.60
CA TYR A 454 26.90 -15.94 21.53
C TYR A 454 26.30 -14.96 20.49
N VAL A 455 27.02 -13.89 20.12
CA VAL A 455 26.57 -12.89 19.13
C VAL A 455 26.41 -13.52 17.76
N GLU A 456 27.48 -14.11 17.21
CA GLU A 456 27.46 -14.78 15.90
C GLU A 456 26.53 -16.00 15.89
N LYS A 457 26.47 -16.72 17.00
CA LYS A 457 25.53 -17.85 17.14
C LYS A 457 24.07 -17.41 17.10
N ALA A 458 23.74 -16.32 17.80
CA ALA A 458 22.39 -15.77 17.78
C ALA A 458 21.99 -15.30 16.37
N GLU A 459 22.89 -14.61 15.65
CA GLU A 459 22.67 -14.19 14.27
C GLU A 459 22.43 -15.39 13.35
N TYR A 460 23.28 -16.37 13.38
CA TYR A 460 23.15 -17.57 12.54
C TYR A 460 21.82 -18.30 12.78
N TRP A 461 21.48 -18.56 14.05
CA TRP A 461 20.25 -19.29 14.38
C TRP A 461 18.99 -18.47 14.13
N ALA A 462 19.04 -17.16 14.29
CA ALA A 462 17.94 -16.27 13.90
C ALA A 462 17.67 -16.35 12.40
N VAL A 463 18.72 -16.32 11.57
CA VAL A 463 18.58 -16.47 10.11
C VAL A 463 18.08 -17.88 9.74
N ALA A 464 18.61 -18.93 10.37
CA ALA A 464 18.18 -20.31 10.10
C ALA A 464 16.69 -20.51 10.42
N TRP A 465 16.24 -20.13 11.63
CA TRP A 465 14.84 -20.22 12.03
C TRP A 465 13.94 -19.30 11.21
N GLY A 466 14.33 -18.04 11.03
CA GLY A 466 13.58 -17.09 10.23
C GLY A 466 13.39 -17.59 8.79
N THR A 467 14.42 -18.19 8.19
CA THR A 467 14.32 -18.78 6.84
C THR A 467 13.32 -19.92 6.78
N VAL A 468 13.28 -20.80 7.79
CA VAL A 468 12.28 -21.88 7.85
C VAL A 468 10.86 -21.32 7.97
N ILE A 469 10.63 -20.37 8.87
CA ILE A 469 9.31 -19.75 9.10
C ILE A 469 8.86 -19.00 7.84
N MET A 470 9.75 -18.16 7.29
CA MET A 470 9.46 -17.36 6.09
C MET A 470 9.27 -18.24 4.84
N GLY A 471 10.04 -19.32 4.73
CA GLY A 471 9.90 -20.30 3.65
C GLY A 471 8.57 -21.03 3.71
N LEU A 472 8.20 -21.58 4.85
CA LEU A 472 6.92 -22.30 5.03
C LEU A 472 5.72 -21.38 4.79
N THR A 473 5.69 -20.21 5.45
CA THR A 473 4.61 -19.25 5.29
C THR A 473 4.58 -18.67 3.87
N GLY A 474 5.74 -18.38 3.29
CA GLY A 474 5.86 -17.90 1.92
C GLY A 474 5.35 -18.88 0.87
N VAL A 475 5.66 -20.19 1.00
CA VAL A 475 5.13 -21.23 0.12
C VAL A 475 3.61 -21.36 0.26
N MET A 476 3.07 -21.31 1.48
CA MET A 476 1.62 -21.30 1.70
C MET A 476 0.93 -20.14 1.00
N LEU A 477 1.54 -18.94 1.04
CA LEU A 477 1.01 -17.73 0.41
C LEU A 477 1.21 -17.75 -1.11
N TRP A 478 2.30 -18.29 -1.61
CA TRP A 478 2.57 -18.42 -3.05
C TRP A 478 1.63 -19.43 -3.71
N ALA A 479 1.49 -20.61 -3.12
CA ALA A 479 0.62 -21.68 -3.57
C ALA A 479 -0.76 -21.62 -2.89
N ASN A 480 -1.37 -20.43 -2.78
CA ASN A 480 -2.58 -20.19 -2.00
C ASN A 480 -3.75 -21.10 -2.39
N ASN A 481 -3.96 -21.36 -3.69
CA ASN A 481 -5.01 -22.26 -4.16
C ASN A 481 -4.79 -23.71 -3.67
N LEU A 482 -3.53 -24.19 -3.70
CA LEU A 482 -3.17 -25.49 -3.18
C LEU A 482 -3.33 -25.55 -1.66
N THR A 483 -2.86 -24.51 -0.95
CA THR A 483 -3.01 -24.40 0.50
C THR A 483 -4.47 -24.44 0.92
N LEU A 484 -5.35 -23.70 0.22
CA LEU A 484 -6.77 -23.64 0.51
C LEU A 484 -7.55 -24.89 0.07
N HIS A 485 -6.96 -25.73 -0.76
CA HIS A 485 -7.52 -27.06 -1.03
C HIS A 485 -7.48 -27.96 0.21
N PHE A 486 -6.42 -27.87 1.00
CA PHE A 486 -6.20 -28.71 2.18
C PHE A 486 -6.55 -28.02 3.50
N LEU A 487 -6.33 -26.71 3.61
CA LEU A 487 -6.46 -25.93 4.83
C LEU A 487 -7.54 -24.85 4.71
N PRO A 488 -8.18 -24.45 5.82
CA PRO A 488 -9.13 -23.33 5.82
C PRO A 488 -8.43 -22.00 5.61
N LYS A 489 -9.19 -20.96 5.19
CA LYS A 489 -8.71 -19.58 5.03
C LYS A 489 -7.92 -19.07 6.26
N ALA A 490 -8.36 -19.42 7.46
CA ALA A 490 -7.67 -19.05 8.72
C ALA A 490 -6.19 -19.46 8.75
N ALA A 491 -5.79 -20.51 8.04
CA ALA A 491 -4.39 -20.91 7.92
C ALA A 491 -3.58 -19.92 7.06
N LEU A 492 -4.16 -19.39 5.98
CA LEU A 492 -3.52 -18.33 5.19
C LEU A 492 -3.47 -17.00 5.96
N ASP A 493 -4.51 -16.67 6.71
CA ASP A 493 -4.52 -15.46 7.54
C ASP A 493 -3.43 -15.54 8.62
N PHE A 494 -3.27 -16.72 9.23
CA PHE A 494 -2.16 -17.00 10.16
C PHE A 494 -0.80 -16.89 9.45
N ALA A 495 -0.63 -17.54 8.29
CA ALA A 495 0.61 -17.48 7.51
C ALA A 495 0.96 -16.04 7.12
N THR A 496 -0.03 -15.25 6.67
CA THR A 496 0.16 -13.82 6.34
C THR A 496 0.62 -13.02 7.56
N THR A 497 0.00 -13.25 8.71
CA THR A 497 0.34 -12.56 9.97
C THR A 497 1.76 -12.89 10.41
N VAL A 498 2.11 -14.16 10.48
CA VAL A 498 3.45 -14.62 10.86
C VAL A 498 4.49 -14.11 9.86
N HIS A 499 4.25 -14.26 8.55
CA HIS A 499 5.16 -13.81 7.49
C HIS A 499 5.48 -12.30 7.59
N PHE A 500 4.45 -11.48 7.83
CA PHE A 500 4.64 -10.03 7.99
C PHE A 500 5.44 -9.68 9.24
N TYR A 501 5.04 -10.21 10.41
CA TYR A 501 5.73 -9.85 11.66
C TYR A 501 7.14 -10.43 11.74
N GLU A 502 7.37 -11.62 11.20
CA GLU A 502 8.72 -12.19 11.08
C GLU A 502 9.60 -11.34 10.17
N ALA A 503 9.07 -10.84 9.05
CA ALA A 503 9.80 -9.91 8.18
C ALA A 503 10.17 -8.61 8.92
N VAL A 504 9.28 -8.08 9.76
CA VAL A 504 9.57 -6.91 10.60
C VAL A 504 10.67 -7.23 11.61
N LEU A 505 10.55 -8.35 12.33
CA LEU A 505 11.55 -8.78 13.32
C LEU A 505 12.92 -8.99 12.67
N ALA A 506 12.99 -9.73 11.57
CA ALA A 506 14.23 -10.00 10.86
C ALA A 506 14.88 -8.70 10.34
N SER A 507 14.11 -7.79 9.76
CA SER A 507 14.62 -6.51 9.25
C SER A 507 15.20 -5.65 10.38
N LEU A 508 14.48 -5.54 11.50
CA LEU A 508 14.95 -4.77 12.65
C LEU A 508 16.17 -5.42 13.33
N ALA A 509 16.21 -6.76 13.42
CA ALA A 509 17.38 -7.47 13.94
C ALA A 509 18.62 -7.24 13.09
N ILE A 510 18.51 -7.27 11.75
CA ILE A 510 19.63 -6.95 10.85
C ILE A 510 20.09 -5.51 11.07
N VAL A 511 19.19 -4.53 11.14
CA VAL A 511 19.56 -3.12 11.31
C VAL A 511 20.17 -2.84 12.67
N VAL A 512 19.59 -3.39 13.75
CA VAL A 512 20.01 -3.05 15.12
C VAL A 512 21.18 -3.89 15.59
N TRP A 513 21.21 -5.18 15.23
CA TRP A 513 22.20 -6.11 15.72
C TRP A 513 23.33 -6.36 14.72
N HIS A 514 22.99 -6.82 13.52
CA HIS A 514 24.00 -7.20 12.52
C HIS A 514 24.77 -5.98 11.99
N PHE A 515 24.09 -4.87 11.63
CA PHE A 515 24.79 -3.66 11.19
C PHE A 515 25.63 -3.03 12.29
N TYR A 516 25.24 -3.20 13.55
CA TYR A 516 26.12 -2.78 14.63
C TYR A 516 27.42 -3.58 14.60
N SER A 517 27.36 -4.91 14.59
CA SER A 517 28.55 -5.77 14.67
C SER A 517 29.47 -5.68 13.45
N VAL A 518 28.94 -5.31 12.26
CA VAL A 518 29.73 -5.27 11.00
C VAL A 518 30.07 -3.86 10.50
N ILE A 519 29.40 -2.80 11.00
CA ILE A 519 29.60 -1.41 10.54
C ILE A 519 29.86 -0.46 11.70
N PHE A 520 28.98 -0.46 12.74
CA PHE A 520 28.96 0.61 13.74
C PHE A 520 29.75 0.29 15.02
N ASP A 521 30.21 -0.96 15.19
CA ASP A 521 31.11 -1.29 16.30
C ASP A 521 32.40 -0.47 16.15
N PRO A 522 32.79 0.36 17.14
CA PRO A 522 34.01 1.15 17.06
C PRO A 522 35.26 0.33 16.74
N ASP A 523 35.34 -0.95 17.15
CA ASP A 523 36.50 -1.81 16.91
C ASP A 523 36.56 -2.40 15.49
N VAL A 524 35.50 -2.19 14.68
CA VAL A 524 35.37 -2.71 13.31
C VAL A 524 35.22 -1.58 12.28
N TYR A 525 34.74 -0.41 12.75
CA TYR A 525 34.46 0.74 11.87
C TYR A 525 35.61 1.07 10.94
N PRO A 526 35.39 1.31 9.60
CA PRO A 526 34.09 1.55 8.98
C PRO A 526 33.34 0.29 8.52
N LEU A 527 33.99 -0.88 8.38
CA LEU A 527 33.33 -2.09 7.86
C LEU A 527 34.12 -3.35 8.19
N GLU A 528 33.45 -4.39 8.65
CA GLU A 528 33.99 -5.75 8.76
C GLU A 528 34.18 -6.35 7.35
N THR A 529 35.41 -6.73 7.02
CA THR A 529 35.75 -7.18 5.66
C THR A 529 35.71 -8.70 5.46
N ALA A 530 35.37 -9.48 6.48
CA ALA A 530 35.37 -10.96 6.41
C ALA A 530 34.47 -11.49 5.28
N PHE A 531 33.37 -10.83 4.96
CA PHE A 531 32.48 -11.25 3.86
C PHE A 531 33.08 -11.03 2.47
N LEU A 532 34.09 -10.15 2.33
CA LEU A 532 34.83 -9.90 1.08
C LEU A 532 36.15 -10.69 1.02
N THR A 533 36.94 -10.61 2.08
CA THR A 533 38.31 -11.17 2.13
C THR A 533 38.35 -12.60 2.67
N GLY A 534 37.42 -12.96 3.52
CA GLY A 534 37.38 -14.19 4.30
C GLY A 534 38.02 -14.08 5.67
N ILE A 535 38.62 -12.92 6.00
CA ILE A 535 39.39 -12.68 7.23
C ILE A 535 38.83 -11.44 7.91
N SER A 536 38.70 -11.45 9.23
CA SER A 536 38.17 -10.32 10.02
C SER A 536 39.22 -9.19 10.14
N VAL A 537 38.72 -7.93 10.14
CA VAL A 537 39.56 -6.74 10.41
C VAL A 537 40.26 -6.85 11.78
N LYS A 538 39.59 -7.39 12.78
CA LYS A 538 40.13 -7.61 14.14
C LYS A 538 41.33 -8.58 14.16
N GLU A 539 41.41 -9.45 13.19
CA GLU A 539 42.52 -10.42 13.05
C GLU A 539 43.70 -9.84 12.27
N HIS A 540 43.46 -8.96 11.27
CA HIS A 540 44.49 -8.27 10.52
C HIS A 540 45.32 -7.32 11.38
N GLU A 541 44.71 -6.57 12.29
CA GLU A 541 45.46 -5.67 13.20
C GLU A 541 46.30 -6.46 14.23
N ALA A 542 45.96 -7.71 14.51
CA ALA A 542 46.75 -8.57 15.39
C ALA A 542 47.96 -9.17 14.68
N GLU A 543 47.91 -9.33 13.34
CA GLU A 543 49.06 -9.80 12.51
C GLU A 543 50.06 -8.68 12.16
N ALA A 544 49.59 -7.42 12.04
CA ALA A 544 50.42 -6.24 11.95
C ALA A 544 50.88 -5.84 13.36
N GLY A 545 51.67 -6.67 13.98
CA GLY A 545 52.37 -6.32 15.23
C GLY A 545 53.17 -5.03 15.04
N PRO A 546 53.56 -4.32 16.14
CA PRO A 546 54.35 -3.10 16.01
C PRO A 546 55.57 -3.40 15.14
N GLU A 547 55.76 -2.60 14.08
CA GLU A 547 57.01 -2.64 13.32
C GLU A 547 58.15 -2.68 14.32
N MET A 548 58.90 -3.78 14.36
CA MET A 548 60.11 -3.84 15.14
C MET A 548 61.02 -2.75 14.59
N GLU A 549 61.23 -1.69 15.38
CA GLU A 549 62.36 -0.82 15.11
C GLU A 549 63.57 -1.70 14.95
N PRO A 550 64.39 -1.52 13.88
CA PRO A 550 65.59 -2.30 13.71
C PRO A 550 66.44 -2.16 14.97
N GLU A 551 66.63 -3.28 15.70
CA GLU A 551 67.59 -3.31 16.78
C GLU A 551 68.89 -2.70 16.27
N ALA A 552 69.31 -1.60 16.89
CA ALA A 552 70.62 -1.05 16.70
C ALA A 552 71.62 -2.19 16.98
N GLY A 553 72.29 -2.61 15.94
CA GLY A 553 73.29 -3.69 16.03
C GLY A 553 74.28 -3.40 17.15
N PRO A 554 74.82 -4.43 17.83
CA PRO A 554 75.74 -4.23 18.92
C PRO A 554 76.94 -3.42 18.44
N GLU A 555 77.27 -2.31 19.16
CA GLU A 555 78.48 -1.56 18.99
C GLU A 555 79.68 -2.53 19.02
N SER A 556 80.48 -2.50 17.97
CA SER A 556 81.70 -3.25 17.88
C SER A 556 82.65 -2.90 19.02
N GLU A 557 82.82 -3.79 20.00
CA GLU A 557 83.87 -3.74 20.96
C GLU A 557 85.24 -3.80 20.22
N GLU A 558 85.96 -2.68 20.31
CA GLU A 558 87.29 -2.50 19.82
C GLU A 558 88.24 -3.30 20.72
N TYR A 559 88.81 -4.39 20.16
CA TYR A 559 89.90 -5.17 20.80
C TYR A 559 91.19 -4.39 20.74
N PRO A 560 91.98 -4.24 21.84
CA PRO A 560 93.25 -3.59 21.81
C PRO A 560 94.35 -4.52 21.18
N PRO A 561 95.35 -3.97 20.50
CA PRO A 561 96.34 -4.76 19.81
C PRO A 561 97.41 -5.34 20.77
N GLN A 562 97.78 -6.63 20.53
CA GLN A 562 99.08 -7.18 20.85
C GLN A 562 99.73 -7.67 19.59
#